data_159475fda06e85b2c5c804a6cdb5a65b
#
_entry.id   159475fda06e85b2c5c804a6cdb5a65b
#
_cell.length_a   1.000
_cell.length_b   1.000
_cell.length_c   1.000
_cell.angle_alpha   90.00
_cell.angle_beta   90.00
_cell.angle_gamma   90.00
#
_symmetry.space_group_name_H-M   'P 1'
#
loop_
_entity.id
_entity.type
_entity.pdbx_description
1 polymer ?
#
loop_
_entity_poly.entity_id
_entity_poly.type
_entity_poly.pdbx_seq_one_letter_code
_entity_poly.pdbx_strand_id
1 'polypeptide(L)'
;MTVQDAMARRGVVTTEDDGRQRLEFHRSWPDPVEDVWSALTEPDRMARWIGTYDGERAPGGTGTFTMTHEEPAGEAMTVVECDPPQRLVVSWVGEDDWTVELDLWTEDGRTVLRFRQVFAAGADVADFAAGWHWYLDKLDAELGGHPVPRDWNAFAADVAAPVYGMSTGS
;
A
#
# COMPACT_ATOMS: atom_id res chain seq x y z
N MET A 1 -15.33 -8.05 8.81
CA MET A 1 -15.24 -6.63 8.45
C MET A 1 -16.56 -6.21 7.82
N THR A 2 -17.15 -5.15 8.31
CA THR A 2 -18.35 -4.57 7.71
C THR A 2 -17.98 -3.54 6.64
N VAL A 3 -18.95 -3.18 5.78
CA VAL A 3 -18.73 -2.11 4.80
C VAL A 3 -18.43 -0.79 5.50
N GLN A 4 -19.03 -0.54 6.67
CA GLN A 4 -18.77 0.66 7.44
C GLN A 4 -17.33 0.72 7.94
N ASP A 5 -16.77 -0.40 8.41
CA ASP A 5 -15.38 -0.48 8.83
C ASP A 5 -14.45 -0.23 7.64
N ALA A 6 -14.78 -0.81 6.48
CA ALA A 6 -14.01 -0.61 5.25
C ALA A 6 -14.07 0.85 4.80
N MET A 7 -15.22 1.51 4.92
CA MET A 7 -15.37 2.93 4.59
C MET A 7 -14.50 3.83 5.46
N ALA A 8 -14.39 3.50 6.75
CA ALA A 8 -13.55 4.25 7.68
C ALA A 8 -12.06 4.11 7.35
N ARG A 9 -11.67 3.04 6.67
CA ARG A 9 -10.27 2.71 6.35
C ARG A 9 -9.94 2.92 4.88
N ARG A 10 -10.85 3.48 4.11
CA ARG A 10 -10.68 3.65 2.66
C ARG A 10 -9.59 4.66 2.32
N GLY A 11 -9.05 4.51 1.11
CA GLY A 11 -8.23 5.53 0.50
C GLY A 11 -9.06 6.73 0.10
N VAL A 12 -8.50 7.92 0.28
CA VAL A 12 -9.12 9.17 -0.10
C VAL A 12 -8.42 9.70 -1.35
N VAL A 13 -9.21 10.02 -2.38
CA VAL A 13 -8.69 10.56 -3.64
C VAL A 13 -8.93 12.06 -3.65
N THR A 14 -7.84 12.83 -3.84
CA THR A 14 -7.90 14.29 -3.96
C THR A 14 -7.35 14.70 -5.31
N THR A 15 -8.06 15.58 -6.02
CA THR A 15 -7.58 16.14 -7.28
C THR A 15 -6.72 17.36 -7.00
N GLU A 16 -5.49 17.35 -7.52
CA GLU A 16 -4.54 18.45 -7.40
C GLU A 16 -4.93 19.58 -8.38
N ASP A 17 -4.34 20.76 -8.18
CA ASP A 17 -4.61 21.93 -9.02
C ASP A 17 -4.27 21.71 -10.50
N ASP A 18 -3.29 20.85 -10.78
CA ASP A 18 -2.88 20.50 -12.14
C ASP A 18 -3.67 19.34 -12.76
N GLY A 19 -4.70 18.85 -12.06
CA GLY A 19 -5.54 17.75 -12.52
C GLY A 19 -5.06 16.36 -12.13
N ARG A 20 -3.83 16.22 -11.59
CA ARG A 20 -3.37 14.92 -11.10
C ARG A 20 -4.21 14.49 -9.90
N GLN A 21 -4.27 13.21 -9.67
CA GLN A 21 -5.05 12.65 -8.57
C GLN A 21 -4.13 12.04 -7.53
N ARG A 22 -4.36 12.33 -6.25
CA ARG A 22 -3.59 11.78 -5.14
C ARG A 22 -4.46 10.83 -4.34
N LEU A 23 -3.97 9.59 -4.20
CA LEU A 23 -4.57 8.57 -3.34
C LEU A 23 -3.81 8.57 -2.01
N GLU A 24 -4.54 8.64 -0.91
CA GLU A 24 -3.94 8.67 0.42
C GLU A 24 -4.68 7.74 1.37
N PHE A 25 -3.92 6.92 2.10
CA PHE A 25 -4.42 6.07 3.18
C PHE A 25 -3.74 6.46 4.49
N HIS A 26 -4.48 6.35 5.59
CA HIS A 26 -3.95 6.48 6.94
C HIS A 26 -4.27 5.22 7.73
N ARG A 27 -3.26 4.66 8.37
CA ARG A 27 -3.40 3.49 9.25
C ARG A 27 -2.62 3.72 10.53
N SER A 28 -3.03 3.11 11.64
CA SER A 28 -2.29 3.22 12.89
C SER A 28 -2.38 1.93 13.69
N TRP A 29 -1.33 1.67 14.47
CA TRP A 29 -1.20 0.45 15.28
C TRP A 29 -0.55 0.79 16.61
N PRO A 30 -0.81 0.00 17.67
CA PRO A 30 -0.15 0.19 18.95
C PRO A 30 1.32 -0.25 18.97
N ASP A 31 1.79 -0.85 17.87
CA ASP A 31 3.16 -1.35 17.75
C ASP A 31 4.18 -0.22 17.64
N PRO A 32 5.43 -0.43 18.13
CA PRO A 32 6.49 0.57 17.97
C PRO A 32 6.79 0.85 16.50
N VAL A 33 7.27 2.07 16.20
CA VAL A 33 7.58 2.49 14.83
C VAL A 33 8.61 1.55 14.17
N GLU A 34 9.55 1.03 14.93
CA GLU A 34 10.56 0.09 14.43
C GLU A 34 9.93 -1.24 13.98
N ASP A 35 8.90 -1.69 14.68
CA ASP A 35 8.20 -2.92 14.30
C ASP A 35 7.40 -2.73 13.01
N VAL A 36 6.72 -1.60 12.88
CA VAL A 36 5.99 -1.27 11.65
C VAL A 36 6.97 -1.13 10.48
N TRP A 37 8.10 -0.45 10.70
CA TRP A 37 9.15 -0.33 9.68
C TRP A 37 9.65 -1.70 9.24
N SER A 38 9.87 -2.61 10.18
CA SER A 38 10.28 -3.98 9.89
C SER A 38 9.26 -4.69 8.99
N ALA A 39 7.96 -4.55 9.27
CA ALA A 39 6.91 -5.13 8.44
C ALA A 39 6.91 -4.58 7.00
N LEU A 40 7.32 -3.33 6.84
CA LEU A 40 7.39 -2.68 5.52
C LEU A 40 8.65 -3.03 4.72
N THR A 41 9.71 -3.48 5.36
CA THR A 41 11.03 -3.56 4.72
C THR A 41 11.71 -4.91 4.80
N GLU A 42 11.44 -5.73 5.81
CA GLU A 42 12.09 -7.04 5.93
C GLU A 42 11.44 -8.07 5.02
N PRO A 43 12.25 -8.84 4.25
CA PRO A 43 11.73 -9.76 3.23
C PRO A 43 10.70 -10.75 3.76
N ASP A 44 10.97 -11.38 4.89
CA ASP A 44 10.07 -12.39 5.46
C ASP A 44 8.71 -11.81 5.85
N ARG A 45 8.70 -10.57 6.34
CA ARG A 45 7.47 -9.89 6.73
C ARG A 45 6.74 -9.31 5.53
N MET A 46 7.47 -8.70 4.60
CA MET A 46 6.88 -8.17 3.36
C MET A 46 6.19 -9.27 2.57
N ALA A 47 6.77 -10.45 2.49
CA ALA A 47 6.22 -11.58 1.75
C ALA A 47 4.85 -12.00 2.25
N ARG A 48 4.53 -11.74 3.50
CA ARG A 48 3.24 -12.12 4.10
C ARG A 48 2.10 -11.20 3.69
N TRP A 49 2.40 -9.97 3.29
CA TRP A 49 1.33 -9.02 2.97
C TRP A 49 1.38 -8.45 1.56
N ILE A 50 2.54 -8.31 0.94
CA ILE A 50 2.61 -7.70 -0.40
C ILE A 50 3.55 -8.43 -1.37
N GLY A 51 4.78 -8.76 -0.98
CA GLY A 51 5.74 -9.37 -1.88
C GLY A 51 7.15 -9.30 -1.35
N THR A 52 8.12 -9.47 -2.25
CA THR A 52 9.54 -9.42 -1.90
C THR A 52 10.29 -8.46 -2.81
N TYR A 53 11.36 -7.90 -2.28
CA TYR A 53 12.26 -7.03 -3.03
C TYR A 53 13.67 -7.60 -2.97
N ASP A 54 14.27 -7.79 -4.15
CA ASP A 54 15.63 -8.27 -4.29
C ASP A 54 16.46 -7.20 -5.00
N GLY A 55 17.32 -6.54 -4.25
CA GLY A 55 18.16 -5.46 -4.76
C GLY A 55 18.70 -4.57 -3.67
N GLU A 56 19.28 -3.45 -4.08
CA GLU A 56 19.82 -2.48 -3.15
C GLU A 56 18.72 -1.66 -2.47
N ARG A 57 18.85 -1.50 -1.16
CA ARG A 57 17.86 -0.79 -0.34
C ARG A 57 18.26 0.64 -0.01
N ALA A 58 19.45 1.04 -0.40
CA ALA A 58 19.90 2.42 -0.22
C ALA A 58 19.23 3.34 -1.23
N PRO A 59 19.08 4.64 -0.92
CA PRO A 59 18.52 5.61 -1.89
C PRO A 59 19.26 5.55 -3.22
N GLY A 60 18.49 5.49 -4.30
CA GLY A 60 19.02 5.32 -5.66
C GLY A 60 19.24 3.87 -6.08
N GLY A 61 19.08 2.91 -5.15
CA GLY A 61 19.23 1.49 -5.46
C GLY A 61 18.05 0.96 -6.27
N THR A 62 18.35 0.02 -7.17
CA THR A 62 17.32 -0.61 -8.01
C THR A 62 17.39 -2.11 -7.83
N GLY A 63 16.20 -2.74 -7.86
CA GLY A 63 16.09 -4.18 -7.76
C GLY A 63 14.80 -4.68 -8.39
N THR A 64 14.44 -5.91 -8.06
CA THR A 64 13.24 -6.55 -8.56
C THR A 64 12.24 -6.76 -7.44
N PHE A 65 11.03 -6.27 -7.63
CA PHE A 65 9.92 -6.48 -6.71
C PHE A 65 8.97 -7.53 -7.29
N THR A 66 8.64 -8.54 -6.48
CA THR A 66 7.76 -9.64 -6.90
C THR A 66 6.56 -9.71 -5.96
N MET A 67 5.37 -9.54 -6.51
CA MET A 67 4.12 -9.60 -5.73
C MET A 67 3.82 -11.04 -5.32
N THR A 68 3.45 -11.24 -4.06
CA THR A 68 3.18 -12.58 -3.52
C THR A 68 1.95 -13.24 -4.17
N HIS A 69 0.93 -12.43 -4.49
CA HIS A 69 -0.36 -12.93 -4.98
C HIS A 69 -0.57 -12.76 -6.47
N GLU A 70 0.45 -12.37 -7.20
CA GLU A 70 0.39 -12.26 -8.66
C GLU A 70 1.34 -13.26 -9.28
N GLU A 71 1.19 -13.49 -10.58
CA GLU A 71 2.13 -14.34 -11.29
C GLU A 71 3.54 -13.80 -11.12
N PRO A 72 4.55 -14.67 -10.95
CA PRO A 72 5.90 -14.21 -10.61
C PRO A 72 6.59 -13.53 -11.79
N ALA A 73 6.11 -12.35 -12.13
CA ALA A 73 6.77 -11.44 -13.04
C ALA A 73 7.34 -10.32 -12.17
N GLY A 74 8.61 -10.44 -11.79
CA GLY A 74 9.26 -9.38 -11.04
C GLY A 74 9.26 -8.07 -11.84
N GLU A 75 8.99 -6.97 -11.18
CA GLU A 75 9.01 -5.64 -11.76
C GLU A 75 10.18 -4.85 -11.22
N ALA A 76 10.81 -4.04 -12.08
CA ALA A 76 11.90 -3.19 -11.66
C ALA A 76 11.37 -2.12 -10.68
N MET A 77 12.05 -1.98 -9.54
CA MET A 77 11.68 -1.00 -8.53
C MET A 77 12.93 -0.25 -8.05
N THR A 78 12.82 1.05 -7.92
CA THR A 78 13.89 1.91 -7.40
C THR A 78 13.53 2.41 -6.02
N VAL A 79 14.48 2.35 -5.09
CA VAL A 79 14.35 3.01 -3.79
C VAL A 79 14.75 4.47 -3.99
N VAL A 80 13.80 5.39 -3.92
CA VAL A 80 14.03 6.82 -4.12
C VAL A 80 14.55 7.48 -2.85
N GLU A 81 13.88 7.19 -1.72
CA GLU A 81 14.28 7.66 -0.40
C GLU A 81 14.15 6.53 0.60
N CYS A 82 15.07 6.45 1.54
CA CYS A 82 15.00 5.50 2.64
C CYS A 82 15.62 6.14 3.88
N ASP A 83 14.76 6.56 4.80
CA ASP A 83 15.16 7.18 6.07
C ASP A 83 14.51 6.39 7.21
N PRO A 84 15.15 5.29 7.65
CA PRO A 84 14.58 4.45 8.71
C PRO A 84 14.50 5.18 10.05
N PRO A 85 13.43 4.99 10.81
CA PRO A 85 12.20 4.25 10.50
C PRO A 85 11.05 5.18 10.08
N GLN A 86 11.34 6.29 9.41
CA GLN A 86 10.39 7.39 9.22
C GLN A 86 9.85 7.51 7.82
N ARG A 87 10.68 7.25 6.79
CA ARG A 87 10.26 7.52 5.43
C ARG A 87 10.85 6.52 4.42
N LEU A 88 9.98 6.02 3.55
CA LEU A 88 10.37 5.18 2.44
C LEU A 88 9.61 5.63 1.19
N VAL A 89 10.35 5.92 0.12
CA VAL A 89 9.77 6.25 -1.18
C VAL A 89 10.32 5.28 -2.20
N VAL A 90 9.42 4.61 -2.91
CA VAL A 90 9.78 3.64 -3.95
C VAL A 90 9.07 4.00 -5.24
N SER A 91 9.69 3.65 -6.37
CA SER A 91 9.11 3.88 -7.68
C SER A 91 9.25 2.62 -8.53
N TRP A 92 8.12 2.15 -9.06
CA TRP A 92 8.13 1.08 -10.05
C TRP A 92 8.40 1.67 -11.42
N VAL A 93 9.36 1.10 -12.12
CA VAL A 93 9.76 1.56 -13.46
C VAL A 93 8.94 0.79 -14.49
N GLY A 94 8.23 1.51 -15.36
CA GLY A 94 7.38 0.91 -16.38
C GLY A 94 6.80 1.96 -17.29
N GLU A 95 5.78 1.60 -18.05
CA GLU A 95 5.09 2.54 -18.96
C GLU A 95 4.47 3.69 -18.16
N ASP A 96 3.99 3.39 -16.95
CA ASP A 96 3.49 4.38 -16.01
C ASP A 96 4.33 4.31 -14.74
N ASP A 97 5.23 5.25 -14.57
CA ASP A 97 6.06 5.30 -13.37
C ASP A 97 5.22 5.56 -12.14
N TRP A 98 5.18 4.58 -11.25
CA TRP A 98 4.41 4.68 -10.01
C TRP A 98 5.35 5.00 -8.86
N THR A 99 5.09 6.09 -8.17
CA THR A 99 5.83 6.46 -6.97
C THR A 99 4.91 6.38 -5.76
N VAL A 100 5.33 5.58 -4.78
CA VAL A 100 4.62 5.40 -3.52
C VAL A 100 5.46 6.00 -2.40
N GLU A 101 4.82 6.85 -1.59
CA GLU A 101 5.45 7.46 -0.43
C GLU A 101 4.85 6.89 0.84
N LEU A 102 5.71 6.42 1.74
CA LEU A 102 5.33 5.88 3.04
C LEU A 102 6.00 6.72 4.14
N ASP A 103 5.19 7.33 4.99
CA ASP A 103 5.68 8.11 6.13
C ASP A 103 5.17 7.48 7.43
N LEU A 104 6.06 7.33 8.40
CA LEU A 104 5.74 6.80 9.72
C LEU A 104 6.08 7.84 10.79
N TRP A 105 5.20 7.99 11.76
CA TRP A 105 5.47 8.80 12.96
C TRP A 105 4.71 8.23 14.15
N THR A 106 5.09 8.67 15.34
CA THR A 106 4.41 8.29 16.58
C THR A 106 3.47 9.39 16.99
N GLU A 107 2.22 9.05 17.30
CA GLU A 107 1.20 9.97 17.72
C GLU A 107 0.33 9.29 18.78
N ASP A 108 0.18 9.90 19.94
CA ASP A 108 -0.63 9.40 21.05
C ASP A 108 -0.30 7.95 21.45
N GLY A 109 0.99 7.59 21.43
CA GLY A 109 1.44 6.26 21.79
C GLY A 109 1.23 5.20 20.70
N ARG A 110 0.82 5.61 19.52
CA ARG A 110 0.60 4.72 18.39
C ARG A 110 1.54 5.10 17.24
N THR A 111 1.80 4.15 16.36
CA THR A 111 2.51 4.41 15.12
C THR A 111 1.50 4.67 14.01
N VAL A 112 1.65 5.79 13.31
CA VAL A 112 0.79 6.16 12.19
C VAL A 112 1.56 5.98 10.88
N LEU A 113 0.91 5.36 9.90
CA LEU A 113 1.40 5.25 8.53
C LEU A 113 0.55 6.14 7.64
N ARG A 114 1.21 6.97 6.84
CA ARG A 114 0.57 7.67 5.72
C ARG A 114 1.13 7.11 4.42
N PHE A 115 0.24 6.55 3.61
CA PHE A 115 0.53 6.05 2.27
C PHE A 115 0.02 7.07 1.26
N ARG A 116 0.85 7.43 0.29
CA ARG A 116 0.43 8.33 -0.81
C ARG A 116 0.96 7.82 -2.14
N GLN A 117 0.10 7.95 -3.17
CA GLN A 117 0.49 7.72 -4.55
C GLN A 117 -0.22 8.75 -5.43
N VAL A 118 0.51 9.36 -6.38
CA VAL A 118 -0.04 10.35 -7.29
C VAL A 118 -0.17 9.73 -8.68
N PHE A 119 -1.33 9.92 -9.29
CA PHE A 119 -1.66 9.41 -10.62
C PHE A 119 -1.84 10.56 -11.60
N ALA A 120 -1.64 10.26 -12.89
CA ALA A 120 -1.86 11.21 -13.97
C ALA A 120 -3.32 11.66 -13.99
N ALA A 121 -3.56 12.85 -14.54
CA ALA A 121 -4.91 13.36 -14.73
C ALA A 121 -5.74 12.39 -15.59
N GLY A 122 -6.97 12.11 -15.15
CA GLY A 122 -7.85 11.19 -15.86
C GLY A 122 -7.62 9.71 -15.61
N ALA A 123 -6.64 9.33 -14.79
CA ALA A 123 -6.40 7.94 -14.44
C ALA A 123 -7.56 7.36 -13.61
N ASP A 124 -7.85 6.08 -13.82
CA ASP A 124 -8.85 5.38 -13.00
C ASP A 124 -8.19 4.92 -11.70
N VAL A 125 -8.37 5.70 -10.64
CA VAL A 125 -7.74 5.46 -9.36
C VAL A 125 -8.49 4.43 -8.52
N ALA A 126 -9.76 4.17 -8.81
CA ALA A 126 -10.59 3.27 -8.00
C ALA A 126 -10.00 1.86 -7.91
N ASP A 127 -9.54 1.31 -9.02
CA ASP A 127 -8.93 -0.03 -9.05
C ASP A 127 -7.66 -0.09 -8.20
N PHE A 128 -6.82 0.93 -8.30
CA PHE A 128 -5.60 1.02 -7.49
C PHE A 128 -5.92 1.21 -6.00
N ALA A 129 -6.93 2.04 -5.71
CA ALA A 129 -7.36 2.26 -4.33
C ALA A 129 -7.85 0.96 -3.70
N ALA A 130 -8.62 0.17 -4.42
CA ALA A 130 -9.10 -1.12 -3.94
C ALA A 130 -7.94 -2.10 -3.71
N GLY A 131 -7.01 -2.18 -4.64
CA GLY A 131 -5.83 -3.04 -4.52
C GLY A 131 -4.97 -2.69 -3.31
N TRP A 132 -4.65 -1.41 -3.14
CA TRP A 132 -3.87 -0.95 -1.99
C TRP A 132 -4.63 -1.14 -0.67
N HIS A 133 -5.94 -0.93 -0.65
CA HIS A 133 -6.75 -1.19 0.53
C HIS A 133 -6.61 -2.65 0.97
N TRP A 134 -6.69 -3.58 0.02
CA TRP A 134 -6.53 -5.01 0.30
C TRP A 134 -5.15 -5.33 0.87
N TYR A 135 -4.08 -4.80 0.26
CA TYR A 135 -2.72 -5.02 0.76
C TYR A 135 -2.51 -4.39 2.14
N LEU A 136 -3.03 -3.19 2.38
CA LEU A 136 -2.91 -2.55 3.70
C LEU A 136 -3.69 -3.31 4.78
N ASP A 137 -4.81 -3.93 4.43
CA ASP A 137 -5.53 -4.81 5.35
C ASP A 137 -4.71 -6.05 5.69
N LYS A 138 -3.95 -6.57 4.75
CA LYS A 138 -3.03 -7.68 5.00
C LYS A 138 -1.86 -7.23 5.88
N LEU A 139 -1.39 -5.99 5.72
CA LEU A 139 -0.39 -5.42 6.61
C LEU A 139 -0.94 -5.32 8.04
N ASP A 140 -2.18 -4.89 8.20
CA ASP A 140 -2.84 -4.87 9.51
C ASP A 140 -2.83 -6.25 10.16
N ALA A 141 -3.13 -7.30 9.37
CA ALA A 141 -3.10 -8.68 9.87
C ALA A 141 -1.69 -9.10 10.26
N GLU A 142 -0.67 -8.73 9.48
CA GLU A 142 0.73 -9.03 9.81
C GLU A 142 1.15 -8.39 11.14
N LEU A 143 0.63 -7.21 11.42
CA LEU A 143 0.88 -6.52 12.68
C LEU A 143 -0.04 -6.98 13.82
N GLY A 144 -0.91 -7.98 13.54
CA GLY A 144 -1.76 -8.59 14.55
C GLY A 144 -2.99 -7.79 14.94
N GLY A 145 -3.30 -6.73 14.18
CA GLY A 145 -4.39 -5.83 14.52
C GLY A 145 -5.77 -6.26 14.03
N HIS A 146 -5.83 -7.07 12.98
CA HIS A 146 -7.09 -7.43 12.34
C HIS A 146 -7.02 -8.84 11.74
N PRO A 147 -8.18 -9.47 11.46
CA PRO A 147 -8.21 -10.74 10.73
C PRO A 147 -7.61 -10.62 9.35
N VAL A 148 -6.99 -11.69 8.87
CA VAL A 148 -6.48 -11.76 7.50
C VAL A 148 -7.63 -11.55 6.52
N PRO A 149 -7.51 -10.64 5.54
CA PRO A 149 -8.55 -10.47 4.53
C PRO A 149 -8.72 -11.74 3.71
N ARG A 150 -9.94 -11.92 3.22
CA ARG A 150 -10.26 -13.01 2.30
C ARG A 150 -9.46 -12.85 1.00
N ASP A 151 -9.57 -13.86 0.12
CA ASP A 151 -8.96 -13.75 -1.19
C ASP A 151 -9.50 -12.52 -1.96
N TRP A 152 -8.83 -12.16 -3.04
CA TRP A 152 -9.18 -10.98 -3.81
C TRP A 152 -10.64 -10.99 -4.29
N ASN A 153 -11.14 -12.14 -4.73
CA ASN A 153 -12.51 -12.20 -5.26
C ASN A 153 -13.54 -11.88 -4.18
N ALA A 154 -13.37 -12.42 -2.98
CA ALA A 154 -14.26 -12.13 -1.87
C ALA A 154 -14.13 -10.67 -1.43
N PHE A 155 -12.90 -10.15 -1.36
CA PHE A 155 -12.66 -8.75 -1.02
C PHE A 155 -13.28 -7.82 -2.07
N ALA A 156 -13.15 -8.14 -3.36
CA ALA A 156 -13.71 -7.33 -4.43
C ALA A 156 -15.23 -7.21 -4.30
N ALA A 157 -15.91 -8.32 -4.00
CA ALA A 157 -17.36 -8.31 -3.82
C ALA A 157 -17.79 -7.59 -2.53
N ASP A 158 -17.08 -7.83 -1.43
CA ASP A 158 -17.49 -7.37 -0.10
C ASP A 158 -17.06 -5.93 0.20
N VAL A 159 -15.96 -5.50 -0.37
CA VAL A 159 -15.35 -4.20 -0.05
C VAL A 159 -15.15 -3.33 -1.30
N ALA A 160 -14.45 -3.83 -2.30
CA ALA A 160 -14.06 -3.01 -3.46
C ALA A 160 -15.28 -2.46 -4.20
N ALA A 161 -16.29 -3.28 -4.45
CA ALA A 161 -17.50 -2.82 -5.13
C ALA A 161 -18.28 -1.78 -4.30
N PRO A 162 -18.62 -2.05 -3.01
CA PRO A 162 -19.41 -1.08 -2.26
C PRO A 162 -18.63 0.17 -1.85
N VAL A 163 -17.32 0.09 -1.64
CA VAL A 163 -16.52 1.23 -1.17
C VAL A 163 -16.00 2.08 -2.31
N TYR A 164 -15.53 1.46 -3.39
CA TYR A 164 -14.89 2.16 -4.50
C TYR A 164 -15.70 2.14 -5.80
N GLY A 165 -16.85 1.50 -5.79
CA GLY A 165 -17.70 1.43 -6.98
C GLY A 165 -17.12 0.56 -8.09
N MET A 166 -16.23 -0.37 -7.76
CA MET A 166 -15.65 -1.26 -8.75
C MET A 166 -16.68 -2.23 -9.30
N SER A 167 -16.61 -2.45 -10.62
CA SER A 167 -17.35 -3.54 -11.23
C SER A 167 -16.72 -4.86 -10.79
N THR A 168 -17.46 -5.68 -10.08
CA THR A 168 -17.09 -7.06 -9.79
C THR A 168 -17.32 -7.87 -11.04
N GLY A 169 -16.53 -7.62 -12.07
CA GLY A 169 -16.79 -8.11 -13.40
C GLY A 169 -17.17 -9.58 -13.51
N SER A 170 -17.94 -9.82 -14.47
CA SER A 170 -18.38 -11.14 -14.87
C SER A 170 -17.21 -12.07 -15.21
#